data_c859268e28ea55d902a10ac3e6cf468f
#
_entry.id   c859268e28ea55d902a10ac3e6cf468f
#
_cell.length_a   1.000
_cell.length_b   1.000
_cell.length_c   1.000
_cell.angle_alpha   90.00
_cell.angle_beta   90.00
_cell.angle_gamma   90.00
#
_symmetry.space_group_name_H-M   'P 1'
#
loop_
_entity.id
_entity.type
_entity.pdbx_description
1 polymer ?
#
loop_
_entity_poly.entity_id
_entity_poly.type
_entity_poly.pdbx_seq_one_letter_code
_entity_poly.pdbx_strand_id
1 'polypeptide(L)'
;IQANFREGLSSIDYIISSYGARKGIVDTALKTADSGYLTRRLIYVAQDLIIRENDCHTTEGVVILLNKDTNIKNIVGRTLISVKNISEPYSSIYEGDNVLDPETLLTLKNVAPISLNIRSALTCKSNGSVCQKCYGWDLAHKKSIALGEAVGIIAAQSIGEPGTQLTMRTFHT
;
A
#
# COMPACT_ATOMS: atom_id res chain seq x y z
N ILE A 1 37.70 10.09 12.99
CA ILE A 1 37.52 11.50 13.39
C ILE A 1 37.25 11.51 14.89
N GLN A 2 38.09 12.18 15.68
CA GLN A 2 37.92 12.26 17.13
C GLN A 2 37.35 13.61 17.58
N ALA A 3 37.50 14.65 16.75
CA ALA A 3 36.97 15.99 17.01
C ALA A 3 35.59 16.21 16.33
N ASN A 4 34.82 17.17 16.83
CA ASN A 4 33.56 17.59 16.24
C ASN A 4 33.67 18.99 15.62
N PHE A 5 32.66 19.39 14.85
CA PHE A 5 32.66 20.72 14.19
C PHE A 5 32.68 21.88 15.17
N ARG A 6 32.18 21.72 16.39
CA ARG A 6 32.16 22.77 17.42
C ARG A 6 33.55 23.03 18.00
N GLU A 7 34.35 21.99 18.15
CA GLU A 7 35.72 22.04 18.68
C GLU A 7 36.76 22.41 17.61
N GLY A 8 36.36 22.27 16.34
CA GLY A 8 37.23 22.42 15.18
C GLY A 8 37.84 21.09 14.77
N LEU A 9 38.11 20.95 13.47
CA LEU A 9 38.68 19.75 12.86
C LEU A 9 40.17 20.01 12.53
N SER A 10 40.99 18.97 12.72
CA SER A 10 42.33 18.97 12.13
C SER A 10 42.26 18.94 10.60
N SER A 11 43.35 19.35 9.92
CA SER A 11 43.39 19.29 8.46
C SER A 11 43.15 17.87 7.90
N ILE A 12 43.62 16.86 8.61
CA ILE A 12 43.42 15.45 8.26
C ILE A 12 41.97 15.04 8.45
N ASP A 13 41.35 15.39 9.56
CA ASP A 13 39.94 15.08 9.83
C ASP A 13 39.01 15.77 8.81
N TYR A 14 39.35 16.99 8.39
CA TYR A 14 38.62 17.69 7.34
C TYR A 14 38.68 16.97 6.00
N ILE A 15 39.87 16.51 5.59
CA ILE A 15 40.03 15.74 4.32
C ILE A 15 39.27 14.44 4.39
N ILE A 16 39.32 13.69 5.50
CA ILE A 16 38.58 12.43 5.67
C ILE A 16 37.06 12.69 5.62
N SER A 17 36.56 13.74 6.29
CA SER A 17 35.16 14.13 6.26
C SER A 17 34.71 14.51 4.86
N SER A 18 35.51 15.29 4.14
CA SER A 18 35.22 15.65 2.74
C SER A 18 35.17 14.45 1.80
N TYR A 19 36.07 13.49 1.96
CA TYR A 19 36.06 12.26 1.20
C TYR A 19 34.80 11.42 1.47
N GLY A 20 34.42 11.28 2.74
CA GLY A 20 33.19 10.61 3.14
C GLY A 20 31.95 11.27 2.54
N ALA A 21 31.85 12.60 2.60
CA ALA A 21 30.76 13.36 2.01
C ALA A 21 30.69 13.17 0.48
N ARG A 22 31.81 13.23 -0.22
CA ARG A 22 31.87 12.97 -1.67
C ARG A 22 31.41 11.59 -2.03
N LYS A 23 31.92 10.56 -1.34
CA LYS A 23 31.49 9.17 -1.55
C LYS A 23 29.97 9.03 -1.34
N GLY A 24 29.45 9.64 -0.29
CA GLY A 24 28.04 9.65 -0.01
C GLY A 24 27.20 10.24 -1.15
N ILE A 25 27.55 11.39 -1.67
CA ILE A 25 26.86 12.03 -2.81
C ILE A 25 26.86 11.14 -4.04
N VAL A 26 28.00 10.52 -4.36
CA VAL A 26 28.12 9.62 -5.52
C VAL A 26 27.24 8.37 -5.32
N ASP A 27 27.25 7.76 -4.14
CA ASP A 27 26.41 6.60 -3.84
C ASP A 27 24.91 6.92 -3.98
N THR A 28 24.48 8.11 -3.58
CA THR A 28 23.10 8.55 -3.77
C THR A 28 22.76 8.68 -5.25
N ALA A 29 23.60 9.32 -6.01
CA ALA A 29 23.37 9.52 -7.44
C ALA A 29 23.21 8.18 -8.18
N LEU A 30 24.07 7.19 -7.86
CA LEU A 30 24.00 5.85 -8.45
C LEU A 30 22.73 5.09 -8.02
N LYS A 31 22.43 5.07 -6.73
CA LYS A 31 21.23 4.37 -6.20
C LYS A 31 19.91 4.98 -6.69
N THR A 32 19.87 6.28 -6.94
CA THR A 32 18.70 6.95 -7.52
C THR A 32 18.39 6.41 -8.92
N ALA A 33 19.41 6.17 -9.73
CA ALA A 33 19.24 5.57 -11.05
C ALA A 33 18.66 4.14 -10.96
N ASP A 34 19.13 3.32 -10.02
CA ASP A 34 18.63 1.96 -9.81
C ASP A 34 17.16 1.95 -9.39
N SER A 35 16.77 2.86 -8.48
CA SER A 35 15.38 3.03 -8.06
C SER A 35 14.47 3.46 -9.22
N GLY A 36 14.93 4.40 -10.06
CA GLY A 36 14.20 4.83 -11.24
C GLY A 36 14.04 3.69 -12.27
N TYR A 37 15.07 2.90 -12.48
CA TYR A 37 15.02 1.74 -13.36
C TYR A 37 14.05 0.67 -12.84
N LEU A 38 14.05 0.39 -11.54
CA LEU A 38 13.09 -0.53 -10.92
C LEU A 38 11.65 -0.06 -11.14
N THR A 39 11.36 1.22 -10.88
CA THR A 39 10.03 1.81 -11.07
C THR A 39 9.57 1.66 -12.50
N ARG A 40 10.44 1.96 -13.48
CA ARG A 40 10.12 1.79 -14.90
C ARG A 40 9.75 0.35 -15.25
N ARG A 41 10.53 -0.63 -14.76
CA ARG A 41 10.24 -2.06 -14.99
C ARG A 41 8.91 -2.47 -14.38
N LEU A 42 8.59 -2.02 -13.16
CA LEU A 42 7.31 -2.28 -12.51
C LEU A 42 6.13 -1.73 -13.34
N ILE A 43 6.26 -0.51 -13.85
CA ILE A 43 5.23 0.10 -14.70
C ILE A 43 5.01 -0.73 -15.97
N TYR A 44 6.07 -1.15 -16.66
CA TYR A 44 5.94 -1.96 -17.86
C TYR A 44 5.23 -3.30 -17.63
N VAL A 45 5.49 -3.95 -16.51
CA VAL A 45 4.85 -5.22 -16.16
C VAL A 45 3.39 -5.02 -15.74
N ALA A 46 3.10 -3.92 -15.04
CA ALA A 46 1.78 -3.69 -14.44
C ALA A 46 0.82 -2.85 -15.31
N GLN A 47 1.27 -2.29 -16.43
CA GLN A 47 0.46 -1.38 -17.27
C GLN A 47 -0.84 -2.01 -17.79
N ASP A 48 -0.86 -3.33 -17.99
CA ASP A 48 -2.02 -4.04 -18.52
C ASP A 48 -3.10 -4.32 -17.46
N LEU A 49 -2.78 -4.10 -16.16
CA LEU A 49 -3.74 -4.23 -15.08
C LEU A 49 -4.66 -3.03 -15.02
N ILE A 50 -5.82 -3.18 -15.65
CA ILE A 50 -6.86 -2.14 -15.79
C ILE A 50 -8.17 -2.70 -15.21
N ILE A 51 -9.02 -1.86 -14.65
CA ILE A 51 -10.37 -2.24 -14.25
C ILE A 51 -11.25 -2.42 -15.48
N ARG A 52 -11.59 -3.68 -15.84
CA ARG A 52 -12.32 -3.98 -17.07
C ARG A 52 -13.78 -4.35 -16.86
N GLU A 53 -14.13 -4.86 -15.69
CA GLU A 53 -15.47 -5.35 -15.38
C GLU A 53 -15.92 -4.92 -13.99
N ASN A 54 -17.24 -4.89 -13.78
CA ASN A 54 -17.80 -4.47 -12.49
C ASN A 54 -17.63 -5.56 -11.44
N ASP A 55 -17.90 -6.83 -11.79
CA ASP A 55 -17.87 -7.95 -10.87
C ASP A 55 -17.42 -9.23 -11.54
N CYS A 56 -16.45 -9.92 -10.97
CA CYS A 56 -15.99 -11.24 -11.39
C CYS A 56 -16.74 -12.39 -10.70
N HIS A 57 -17.76 -12.10 -9.88
CA HIS A 57 -18.59 -13.07 -9.15
C HIS A 57 -17.83 -14.09 -8.31
N THR A 58 -16.64 -13.72 -7.80
CA THR A 58 -15.88 -14.61 -6.92
C THR A 58 -16.50 -14.66 -5.54
N THR A 59 -16.54 -15.85 -4.96
CA THR A 59 -16.89 -16.10 -3.55
C THR A 59 -15.65 -16.23 -2.67
N GLU A 60 -14.46 -16.21 -3.28
CA GLU A 60 -13.18 -16.31 -2.59
C GLU A 60 -12.71 -14.92 -2.15
N GLY A 61 -12.23 -14.81 -0.93
CA GLY A 61 -11.73 -13.57 -0.36
C GLY A 61 -10.55 -13.80 0.57
N VAL A 62 -10.06 -12.72 1.15
CA VAL A 62 -9.01 -12.75 2.17
C VAL A 62 -9.67 -12.57 3.53
N VAL A 63 -9.34 -13.48 4.45
CA VAL A 63 -9.85 -13.45 5.82
C VAL A 63 -8.97 -12.55 6.68
N ILE A 64 -9.56 -11.55 7.29
CA ILE A 64 -8.89 -10.62 8.21
C ILE A 64 -9.54 -10.70 9.58
N LEU A 65 -8.72 -10.87 10.62
CA LEU A 65 -9.17 -10.79 12.01
C LEU A 65 -9.20 -9.32 12.44
N LEU A 66 -10.38 -8.85 12.76
CA LEU A 66 -10.59 -7.51 13.29
C LEU A 66 -10.57 -7.58 14.83
N ASN A 67 -9.53 -7.02 15.42
CA ASN A 67 -9.36 -6.83 16.86
C ASN A 67 -9.46 -5.34 17.20
N LYS A 68 -9.54 -5.01 18.49
CA LYS A 68 -9.57 -3.61 18.95
C LYS A 68 -8.34 -2.80 18.52
N ASP A 69 -7.18 -3.45 18.39
CA ASP A 69 -5.91 -2.81 18.00
C ASP A 69 -5.65 -2.81 16.48
N THR A 70 -6.51 -3.48 15.70
CA THR A 70 -6.32 -3.59 14.25
C THR A 70 -6.44 -2.22 13.57
N ASN A 71 -5.48 -1.92 12.68
CA ASN A 71 -5.52 -0.69 11.89
C ASN A 71 -6.58 -0.78 10.79
N ILE A 72 -7.64 -0.01 10.92
CA ILE A 72 -8.80 0.00 10.03
C ILE A 72 -8.44 0.55 8.64
N LYS A 73 -7.41 1.40 8.53
CA LYS A 73 -7.05 2.09 7.28
C LYS A 73 -6.83 1.15 6.09
N ASN A 74 -6.36 -0.08 6.34
CA ASN A 74 -6.09 -1.06 5.30
C ASN A 74 -7.34 -1.81 4.81
N ILE A 75 -8.47 -1.67 5.52
CA ILE A 75 -9.71 -2.41 5.28
C ILE A 75 -10.77 -1.48 4.67
N VAL A 76 -10.67 -0.18 4.93
CA VAL A 76 -11.60 0.84 4.40
C VAL A 76 -11.70 0.74 2.88
N GLY A 77 -12.92 0.81 2.36
CA GLY A 77 -13.22 0.79 0.93
C GLY A 77 -13.15 -0.60 0.28
N ARG A 78 -12.93 -1.67 1.05
CA ARG A 78 -12.99 -3.04 0.54
C ARG A 78 -14.41 -3.57 0.55
N THR A 79 -14.74 -4.45 -0.40
CA THR A 79 -16.04 -5.11 -0.47
C THR A 79 -16.05 -6.32 0.46
N LEU A 80 -17.05 -6.40 1.33
CA LEU A 80 -17.26 -7.50 2.25
C LEU A 80 -17.95 -8.66 1.51
N ILE A 81 -17.53 -9.90 1.77
CA ILE A 81 -18.21 -11.11 1.32
C ILE A 81 -19.05 -11.69 2.46
N SER A 82 -18.44 -11.89 3.62
CA SER A 82 -19.08 -12.49 4.78
C SER A 82 -18.37 -12.13 6.07
N VAL A 83 -19.09 -12.19 7.16
CA VAL A 83 -18.55 -12.00 8.51
C VAL A 83 -18.75 -13.29 9.30
N LYS A 84 -17.73 -13.69 10.06
CA LYS A 84 -17.81 -14.84 10.96
C LYS A 84 -17.54 -14.40 12.39
N ASN A 85 -18.09 -15.14 13.36
CA ASN A 85 -17.96 -14.88 14.79
C ASN A 85 -18.66 -13.59 15.25
N ILE A 86 -19.79 -13.24 14.63
CA ILE A 86 -20.71 -12.21 15.11
C ILE A 86 -21.90 -12.88 15.78
N SER A 87 -22.30 -12.35 16.95
CA SER A 87 -23.55 -12.71 17.60
C SER A 87 -24.74 -12.06 16.87
N GLU A 88 -25.85 -12.78 16.76
CA GLU A 88 -27.14 -12.23 16.33
C GLU A 88 -27.49 -10.98 17.18
N PRO A 89 -28.02 -9.89 16.60
CA PRO A 89 -28.69 -9.76 15.30
C PRO A 89 -27.85 -9.13 14.16
N TYR A 90 -26.56 -8.97 14.34
CA TYR A 90 -25.71 -8.25 13.40
C TYR A 90 -25.28 -9.06 12.17
N SER A 91 -25.40 -10.39 12.18
CA SER A 91 -24.98 -11.26 11.08
C SER A 91 -25.72 -10.96 9.77
N SER A 92 -27.03 -10.75 9.81
CA SER A 92 -27.86 -10.51 8.62
C SER A 92 -27.67 -9.13 7.98
N ILE A 93 -27.17 -8.15 8.74
CA ILE A 93 -26.94 -6.77 8.23
C ILE A 93 -25.69 -6.70 7.37
N TYR A 94 -24.72 -7.59 7.60
CA TYR A 94 -23.41 -7.57 6.97
C TYR A 94 -23.19 -8.73 5.98
N GLU A 95 -24.27 -9.41 5.56
CA GLU A 95 -24.23 -10.37 4.45
C GLU A 95 -24.40 -9.64 3.12
N GLY A 96 -23.47 -9.91 2.19
CA GLY A 96 -23.51 -9.39 0.83
C GLY A 96 -22.36 -8.46 0.47
N ASP A 97 -22.33 -8.05 -0.79
CA ASP A 97 -21.28 -7.23 -1.41
C ASP A 97 -21.30 -5.75 -0.92
N ASN A 98 -21.33 -5.56 0.38
CA ASN A 98 -21.32 -4.22 1.00
C ASN A 98 -19.90 -3.67 1.06
N VAL A 99 -19.75 -2.41 0.71
CA VAL A 99 -18.45 -1.72 0.84
C VAL A 99 -18.26 -1.28 2.29
N LEU A 100 -17.09 -1.56 2.85
CA LEU A 100 -16.73 -1.25 4.22
C LEU A 100 -16.38 0.23 4.39
N ASP A 101 -17.34 1.02 4.80
CA ASP A 101 -17.15 2.43 5.15
C ASP A 101 -16.44 2.57 6.51
N PRO A 102 -15.78 3.71 6.78
CA PRO A 102 -15.15 3.97 8.07
C PRO A 102 -16.10 3.84 9.26
N GLU A 103 -17.37 4.27 9.11
CA GLU A 103 -18.40 4.22 10.17
C GLU A 103 -18.79 2.78 10.48
N THR A 104 -19.05 1.96 9.45
CA THR A 104 -19.35 0.54 9.61
C THR A 104 -18.19 -0.22 10.24
N LEU A 105 -16.95 0.10 9.88
CA LEU A 105 -15.77 -0.51 10.49
C LEU A 105 -15.59 -0.13 11.97
N LEU A 106 -15.93 1.09 12.35
CA LEU A 106 -15.90 1.50 13.76
C LEU A 106 -16.95 0.75 14.57
N THR A 107 -18.18 0.57 14.06
CA THR A 107 -19.20 -0.23 14.72
C THR A 107 -18.82 -1.69 14.86
N LEU A 108 -18.27 -2.30 13.81
CA LEU A 108 -17.74 -3.67 13.83
C LEU A 108 -16.58 -3.84 14.84
N LYS A 109 -15.73 -2.83 14.95
CA LYS A 109 -14.60 -2.83 15.91
C LYS A 109 -15.06 -2.86 17.37
N ASN A 110 -16.23 -2.28 17.67
CA ASN A 110 -16.81 -2.32 19.02
C ASN A 110 -17.29 -3.72 19.42
N VAL A 111 -17.64 -4.55 18.44
CA VAL A 111 -18.10 -5.95 18.63
C VAL A 111 -16.95 -6.95 18.55
N ALA A 112 -15.74 -6.49 18.18
CA ALA A 112 -14.55 -7.35 18.04
C ALA A 112 -14.28 -8.24 19.27
N PRO A 113 -13.73 -9.48 19.08
CA PRO A 113 -13.04 -9.97 17.89
C PRO A 113 -13.94 -10.64 16.86
N ILE A 114 -13.83 -10.24 15.60
CA ILE A 114 -14.60 -10.79 14.49
C ILE A 114 -13.68 -11.13 13.30
N SER A 115 -14.13 -12.08 12.47
CA SER A 115 -13.42 -12.46 11.25
C SER A 115 -14.18 -11.94 10.03
N LEU A 116 -13.53 -11.05 9.28
CA LEU A 116 -14.06 -10.47 8.05
C LEU A 116 -13.47 -11.21 6.84
N ASN A 117 -14.32 -11.68 5.94
CA ASN A 117 -13.92 -12.19 4.64
C ASN A 117 -14.16 -11.08 3.60
N ILE A 118 -13.09 -10.49 3.09
CA ILE A 118 -13.15 -9.34 2.17
C ILE A 118 -12.65 -9.72 0.78
N ARG A 119 -13.20 -9.07 -0.25
CA ARG A 119 -12.71 -9.21 -1.62
C ARG A 119 -11.32 -8.58 -1.76
N SER A 120 -10.49 -9.17 -2.60
CA SER A 120 -9.13 -8.70 -2.86
C SER A 120 -8.79 -8.82 -4.34
N ALA A 121 -7.91 -7.95 -4.82
CA ALA A 121 -7.31 -8.08 -6.15
C ALA A 121 -6.57 -9.42 -6.34
N LEU A 122 -6.06 -10.03 -5.24
CA LEU A 122 -5.33 -11.29 -5.28
C LEU A 122 -6.24 -12.51 -5.53
N THR A 123 -7.52 -12.43 -5.14
CA THR A 123 -8.52 -13.50 -5.29
C THR A 123 -9.49 -13.23 -6.45
N CYS A 124 -9.22 -12.20 -7.23
CA CYS A 124 -10.05 -11.84 -8.38
C CYS A 124 -9.94 -12.91 -9.48
N LYS A 125 -11.09 -13.31 -10.04
CA LYS A 125 -11.18 -14.30 -11.12
C LYS A 125 -11.19 -13.68 -12.52
N SER A 126 -11.03 -12.36 -12.63
CA SER A 126 -10.92 -11.64 -13.89
C SER A 126 -9.61 -11.97 -14.61
N ASN A 127 -9.64 -12.34 -15.88
CA ASN A 127 -8.46 -12.71 -16.66
C ASN A 127 -7.62 -11.48 -17.03
N GLY A 128 -6.37 -11.42 -16.53
CA GLY A 128 -5.41 -10.34 -16.85
C GLY A 128 -5.85 -8.95 -16.41
N SER A 129 -6.86 -8.85 -15.53
CA SER A 129 -7.43 -7.59 -15.07
C SER A 129 -7.92 -7.74 -13.61
N VAL A 130 -8.44 -6.66 -13.04
CA VAL A 130 -9.09 -6.68 -11.73
C VAL A 130 -10.49 -6.10 -11.88
N CYS A 131 -11.51 -6.71 -11.27
CA CYS A 131 -12.85 -6.15 -11.29
C CYS A 131 -13.01 -5.04 -10.25
N GLN A 132 -14.00 -4.18 -10.45
CA GLN A 132 -14.29 -3.02 -9.61
C GLN A 132 -14.55 -3.41 -8.15
N LYS A 133 -15.34 -4.44 -7.89
CA LYS A 133 -15.65 -4.92 -6.53
C LYS A 133 -14.43 -5.52 -5.81
N CYS A 134 -13.56 -6.26 -6.52
CA CYS A 134 -12.35 -6.84 -5.92
C CYS A 134 -11.29 -5.77 -5.61
N TYR A 135 -11.24 -4.70 -6.40
CA TYR A 135 -10.37 -3.56 -6.12
C TYR A 135 -10.92 -2.71 -4.96
N GLY A 136 -12.21 -2.37 -5.01
CA GLY A 136 -12.90 -1.57 -4.00
C GLY A 136 -12.89 -0.07 -4.33
N TRP A 137 -12.65 0.76 -3.31
CA TRP A 137 -12.67 2.22 -3.44
C TRP A 137 -11.39 2.79 -4.08
N ASP A 138 -11.58 3.84 -4.85
CA ASP A 138 -10.56 4.86 -5.05
C ASP A 138 -10.45 5.70 -3.78
N LEU A 139 -9.32 5.59 -3.09
CA LEU A 139 -9.08 6.27 -1.81
C LEU A 139 -9.00 7.80 -1.94
N ALA A 140 -8.68 8.32 -3.13
CA ALA A 140 -8.63 9.76 -3.38
C ALA A 140 -10.02 10.37 -3.41
N HIS A 141 -10.96 9.73 -4.12
CA HIS A 141 -12.32 10.23 -4.30
C HIS A 141 -13.33 9.61 -3.32
N LYS A 142 -12.94 8.59 -2.54
CA LYS A 142 -13.82 7.84 -1.61
C LYS A 142 -15.07 7.28 -2.31
N LYS A 143 -14.91 6.83 -3.53
CA LYS A 143 -15.95 6.23 -4.37
C LYS A 143 -15.44 4.92 -4.95
N SER A 144 -16.36 4.09 -5.44
CA SER A 144 -15.97 2.90 -6.19
C SER A 144 -15.10 3.28 -7.37
N ILE A 145 -14.02 2.52 -7.59
CA ILE A 145 -13.06 2.78 -8.69
C ILE A 145 -13.78 2.79 -10.04
N ALA A 146 -13.38 3.67 -10.96
CA ALA A 146 -13.98 3.75 -12.28
C ALA A 146 -13.52 2.60 -13.20
N LEU A 147 -14.39 2.21 -14.11
CA LEU A 147 -14.01 1.30 -15.20
C LEU A 147 -12.97 2.00 -16.10
N GLY A 148 -11.96 1.25 -16.54
CA GLY A 148 -10.88 1.77 -17.38
C GLY A 148 -9.70 2.35 -16.59
N GLU A 149 -9.77 2.42 -15.26
CA GLU A 149 -8.67 2.94 -14.44
C GLU A 149 -7.46 2.00 -14.48
N ALA A 150 -6.27 2.56 -14.70
CA ALA A 150 -5.02 1.82 -14.80
C ALA A 150 -4.38 1.59 -13.41
N VAL A 151 -5.00 0.74 -12.61
CA VAL A 151 -4.61 0.47 -11.22
C VAL A 151 -3.20 -0.11 -11.07
N GLY A 152 -2.73 -0.83 -12.08
CA GLY A 152 -1.37 -1.37 -12.08
C GLY A 152 -0.30 -0.28 -12.14
N ILE A 153 -0.52 0.77 -12.91
CA ILE A 153 0.39 1.92 -12.98
C ILE A 153 0.39 2.66 -11.64
N ILE A 154 -0.78 2.88 -11.03
CA ILE A 154 -0.90 3.51 -9.71
C ILE A 154 -0.13 2.70 -8.65
N ALA A 155 -0.26 1.38 -8.65
CA ALA A 155 0.46 0.51 -7.74
C ALA A 155 1.98 0.59 -7.95
N ALA A 156 2.44 0.54 -9.20
CA ALA A 156 3.86 0.63 -9.53
C ALA A 156 4.48 1.97 -9.11
N GLN A 157 3.77 3.07 -9.33
CA GLN A 157 4.19 4.42 -8.90
C GLN A 157 4.23 4.53 -7.37
N SER A 158 3.24 3.96 -6.67
CA SER A 158 3.19 3.95 -5.20
C SER A 158 4.32 3.14 -4.56
N ILE A 159 4.86 2.15 -5.25
CA ILE A 159 6.04 1.39 -4.82
C ILE A 159 7.34 2.14 -5.16
N GLY A 160 7.39 2.77 -6.33
CA GLY A 160 8.59 3.42 -6.85
C GLY A 160 8.92 4.74 -6.15
N GLU A 161 7.92 5.53 -5.80
CA GLU A 161 8.10 6.84 -5.16
C GLU A 161 8.87 6.73 -3.83
N PRO A 162 8.46 5.92 -2.83
CA PRO A 162 9.22 5.80 -1.59
C PRO A 162 10.60 5.14 -1.79
N GLY A 163 10.78 4.31 -2.81
CA GLY A 163 12.08 3.74 -3.16
C GLY A 163 13.11 4.83 -3.45
N THR A 164 12.74 5.84 -4.22
CA THR A 164 13.60 6.99 -4.52
C THR A 164 13.89 7.84 -3.27
N GLN A 165 12.87 8.11 -2.44
CA GLN A 165 13.06 8.87 -1.20
C GLN A 165 13.95 8.15 -0.19
N LEU A 166 13.78 6.84 0.00
CA LEU A 166 14.62 6.03 0.88
C LEU A 166 16.09 6.04 0.42
N THR A 167 16.32 6.00 -0.88
CA THR A 167 17.67 6.06 -1.46
C THR A 167 18.35 7.40 -1.16
N MET A 168 17.59 8.50 -1.17
CA MET A 168 18.11 9.82 -0.81
C MET A 168 18.37 9.99 0.69
N ARG A 169 17.64 9.26 1.56
CA ARG A 169 17.75 9.39 3.03
C ARG A 169 18.85 8.55 3.67
N THR A 170 19.48 7.62 2.97
CA THR A 170 20.51 6.71 3.52
C THR A 170 21.80 7.42 3.98
N PHE A 171 21.85 8.74 3.95
CA PHE A 171 23.00 9.55 4.41
C PHE A 171 22.94 10.01 5.87
N HIS A 172 21.84 9.81 6.55
CA HIS A 172 21.64 10.38 7.88
C HIS A 172 21.63 9.35 9.01
N THR A 173 22.10 8.13 8.73
CA THR A 173 22.30 7.07 9.77
C THR A 173 23.74 6.66 9.87
#